data_1acceb4f7e9b304d5c620ca4ccc2674d
#
_entry.id   1acceb4f7e9b304d5c620ca4ccc2674d
#
_cell.length_a   1.000
_cell.length_b   1.000
_cell.length_c   1.000
_cell.angle_alpha   90.00
_cell.angle_beta   90.00
_cell.angle_gamma   90.00
#
_symmetry.space_group_name_H-M   'P 1'
#
loop_
_entity.id
_entity.type
_entity.pdbx_description
1 polymer ?
#
loop_
_entity_poly.entity_id
_entity_poly.type
_entity_poly.pdbx_seq_one_letter_code
_entity_poly.pdbx_strand_id
1 'polypeptide(L)'
;MKRYRYYLFIFLIAGLFVVPQLWTQKMILGADALFHYNRFYETAEQIKTGNFSYFISLFGFQQSGRIVNAVYGPLFSYLQGMLVLLAGSWFRYQVLSNFLVYLLAGCSLFKLLTYDKIRESTAFLTAIIFMTTYGINYWILNQGFTSWGTSLLPLCLIPLVDLKNHHFPIVKIALSMAVMTQIHTLTAMMLGLIYFPFFIDYARKQWGRALLELGKTVGLYVCLSINVWISLFLINRGDQLKMPFTNPEMSEKAIDLGGAYWLHYPGNLRLLLIAGLLLNLVYWHKTRRFTKQLLIFSGIFFIFSTSLIPWDWLVAHQVPLISLIQFPFRFFAPFTVLFLFCLASLFQDLAGKRILFGGLLLLSVISI
;
A
#
# COMPACT_ATOMS: atom_id res chain seq x y z
N MET A 1 5.16 26.55 12.01
CA MET A 1 3.69 26.81 11.95
C MET A 1 3.04 26.47 10.62
N LYS A 2 3.65 26.72 9.44
CA LYS A 2 2.99 26.47 8.13
C LYS A 2 2.65 24.99 7.83
N ARG A 3 3.50 24.03 8.21
CA ARG A 3 3.35 22.59 7.89
C ARG A 3 2.12 21.94 8.56
N TYR A 4 1.77 22.32 9.79
CA TYR A 4 0.59 21.78 10.48
C TYR A 4 -0.73 22.08 9.79
N ARG A 5 -0.81 23.18 9.04
CA ARG A 5 -2.02 23.53 8.26
C ARG A 5 -2.34 22.49 7.19
N TYR A 6 -1.33 21.95 6.52
CA TYR A 6 -1.53 20.91 5.49
C TYR A 6 -2.05 19.61 6.11
N TYR A 7 -1.56 19.19 7.27
CA TYR A 7 -2.11 18.04 7.98
C TYR A 7 -3.57 18.27 8.42
N LEU A 8 -3.91 19.48 8.85
CA LEU A 8 -5.29 19.83 9.15
C LEU A 8 -6.17 19.77 7.91
N PHE A 9 -5.71 20.29 6.76
CA PHE A 9 -6.48 20.18 5.51
C PHE A 9 -6.63 18.73 5.06
N ILE A 10 -5.60 17.89 5.16
CA ILE A 10 -5.70 16.45 4.86
C ILE A 10 -6.75 15.79 5.77
N PHE A 11 -6.77 16.12 7.06
CA PHE A 11 -7.76 15.62 8.01
C PHE A 11 -9.19 16.02 7.59
N LEU A 12 -9.41 17.28 7.25
CA LEU A 12 -10.72 17.77 6.80
C LEU A 12 -11.17 17.10 5.50
N ILE A 13 -10.28 16.94 4.54
CA ILE A 13 -10.56 16.27 3.25
C ILE A 13 -10.86 14.78 3.49
N ALA A 14 -10.11 14.10 4.35
CA ALA A 14 -10.41 12.72 4.75
C ALA A 14 -11.81 12.61 5.37
N GLY A 15 -12.21 13.60 6.19
CA GLY A 15 -13.56 13.71 6.73
C GLY A 15 -14.62 13.87 5.64
N LEU A 16 -14.35 14.73 4.63
CA LEU A 16 -15.28 14.93 3.51
C LEU A 16 -15.51 13.65 2.70
N PHE A 17 -14.49 12.80 2.52
CA PHE A 17 -14.65 11.55 1.77
C PHE A 17 -15.55 10.51 2.44
N VAL A 18 -15.75 10.59 3.75
CA VAL A 18 -16.69 9.69 4.45
C VAL A 18 -18.08 10.30 4.65
N VAL A 19 -18.28 11.58 4.28
CA VAL A 19 -19.60 12.24 4.37
C VAL A 19 -20.71 11.50 3.62
N PRO A 20 -20.51 11.01 2.37
CA PRO A 20 -21.56 10.27 1.67
C PRO A 20 -22.01 9.03 2.43
N GLN A 21 -21.08 8.32 3.08
CA GLN A 21 -21.42 7.15 3.90
C GLN A 21 -22.17 7.57 5.18
N LEU A 22 -21.75 8.65 5.84
CA LEU A 22 -22.47 9.20 6.99
C LEU A 22 -23.88 9.68 6.62
N TRP A 23 -24.03 10.30 5.46
CA TRP A 23 -25.33 10.80 4.99
C TRP A 23 -26.30 9.66 4.69
N THR A 24 -25.82 8.64 3.97
CA THR A 24 -26.68 7.52 3.55
C THR A 24 -26.95 6.53 4.67
N GLN A 25 -26.17 6.54 5.75
CA GLN A 25 -26.22 5.57 6.86
C GLN A 25 -26.12 4.11 6.41
N LYS A 26 -25.48 3.86 5.24
CA LYS A 26 -25.35 2.53 4.64
C LYS A 26 -23.94 1.98 4.83
N MET A 27 -23.86 0.69 5.10
CA MET A 27 -22.60 -0.04 5.06
C MET A 27 -22.22 -0.38 3.63
N ILE A 28 -20.93 -0.33 3.35
CA ILE A 28 -20.35 -0.83 2.11
C ILE A 28 -20.15 -2.33 2.27
N LEU A 29 -20.83 -3.12 1.46
CA LEU A 29 -20.71 -4.58 1.42
C LEU A 29 -19.80 -4.94 0.23
N GLY A 30 -18.52 -5.11 0.53
CA GLY A 30 -17.54 -5.54 -0.47
C GLY A 30 -17.32 -7.05 -0.46
N ALA A 31 -16.53 -7.54 -1.39
CA ALA A 31 -16.27 -8.97 -1.59
C ALA A 31 -15.69 -9.65 -0.34
N ASP A 32 -14.78 -8.96 0.36
CA ASP A 32 -14.02 -9.53 1.50
C ASP A 32 -14.60 -9.09 2.87
N ALA A 33 -15.69 -8.33 2.89
CA ALA A 33 -16.25 -7.73 4.09
C ALA A 33 -16.50 -8.76 5.20
N LEU A 34 -17.24 -9.82 4.91
CA LEU A 34 -17.60 -10.85 5.90
C LEU A 34 -16.39 -11.59 6.45
N PHE A 35 -15.38 -11.88 5.59
CA PHE A 35 -14.16 -12.52 6.01
C PHE A 35 -13.40 -11.65 7.02
N HIS A 36 -13.17 -10.39 6.68
CA HIS A 36 -12.40 -9.49 7.54
C HIS A 36 -13.17 -9.10 8.81
N TYR A 37 -14.47 -8.92 8.73
CA TYR A 37 -15.28 -8.60 9.92
C TYR A 37 -15.31 -9.76 10.91
N ASN A 38 -15.34 -11.02 10.45
CA ASN A 38 -15.18 -12.16 11.35
C ASN A 38 -13.81 -12.17 12.04
N ARG A 39 -12.73 -11.79 11.34
CA ARG A 39 -11.39 -11.66 11.94
C ARG A 39 -11.35 -10.61 13.04
N PHE A 40 -11.97 -9.45 12.79
CA PHE A 40 -11.96 -8.33 13.73
C PHE A 40 -12.95 -8.54 14.87
N TYR A 41 -14.05 -9.20 14.63
CA TYR A 41 -14.97 -9.67 15.67
C TYR A 41 -14.26 -10.63 16.64
N GLU A 42 -13.54 -11.60 16.09
CA GLU A 42 -12.72 -12.52 16.88
C GLU A 42 -11.81 -11.78 17.86
N THR A 43 -11.01 -10.85 17.35
CA THR A 43 -10.06 -10.12 18.20
C THR A 43 -10.75 -9.11 19.13
N ALA A 44 -11.86 -8.53 18.74
CA ALA A 44 -12.66 -7.66 19.60
C ALA A 44 -13.21 -8.43 20.80
N GLU A 45 -13.80 -9.61 20.58
CA GLU A 45 -14.34 -10.42 21.67
C GLU A 45 -13.22 -11.03 22.55
N GLN A 46 -12.08 -11.39 21.99
CA GLN A 46 -10.91 -11.80 22.78
C GLN A 46 -10.46 -10.69 23.75
N ILE A 47 -10.35 -9.44 23.24
CA ILE A 47 -9.99 -8.28 24.07
C ILE A 47 -11.03 -8.03 25.16
N LYS A 48 -12.32 -8.07 24.79
CA LYS A 48 -13.45 -7.78 25.68
C LYS A 48 -13.58 -8.81 26.81
N THR A 49 -13.36 -10.07 26.51
CA THR A 49 -13.54 -11.19 27.47
C THR A 49 -12.25 -11.54 28.23
N GLY A 50 -11.10 -11.08 27.74
CA GLY A 50 -9.78 -11.50 28.24
C GLY A 50 -9.41 -12.95 27.88
N ASN A 51 -10.22 -13.61 27.02
CA ASN A 51 -9.96 -14.98 26.60
C ASN A 51 -9.22 -15.00 25.26
N PHE A 52 -7.90 -14.98 25.32
CA PHE A 52 -7.04 -14.91 24.16
C PHE A 52 -6.70 -16.29 23.60
N SER A 53 -6.89 -16.47 22.31
CA SER A 53 -6.42 -17.61 21.55
C SER A 53 -5.69 -17.14 20.30
N TYR A 54 -4.40 -17.44 20.20
CA TYR A 54 -3.59 -16.96 19.09
C TYR A 54 -3.82 -17.74 17.80
N PHE A 55 -3.96 -19.06 17.90
CA PHE A 55 -4.04 -19.95 16.73
C PHE A 55 -5.49 -20.21 16.27
N ILE A 56 -6.41 -20.32 17.20
CA ILE A 56 -7.76 -20.82 16.92
C ILE A 56 -8.78 -19.72 17.19
N SER A 57 -9.69 -19.50 16.22
CA SER A 57 -10.83 -18.58 16.40
C SER A 57 -11.85 -19.18 17.37
N LEU A 58 -12.12 -18.46 18.47
CA LEU A 58 -13.07 -18.88 19.51
C LEU A 58 -14.45 -18.26 19.30
N PHE A 59 -14.53 -17.06 18.73
CA PHE A 59 -15.76 -16.26 18.63
C PHE A 59 -16.20 -16.05 17.19
N GLY A 60 -15.26 -15.75 16.28
CA GLY A 60 -15.52 -15.53 14.87
C GLY A 60 -15.70 -16.82 14.06
N PHE A 61 -16.07 -16.67 12.80
CA PHE A 61 -16.21 -17.78 11.85
C PHE A 61 -17.13 -18.90 12.35
N GLN A 62 -18.20 -18.53 13.04
CA GLN A 62 -19.15 -19.48 13.65
C GLN A 62 -18.47 -20.46 14.60
N GLN A 63 -17.41 -20.03 15.30
CA GLN A 63 -16.65 -20.84 16.26
C GLN A 63 -16.01 -22.10 15.63
N SER A 64 -15.73 -22.07 14.34
CA SER A 64 -15.20 -23.24 13.61
C SER A 64 -13.71 -23.49 13.81
N GLY A 65 -13.06 -22.81 14.74
CA GLY A 65 -11.65 -23.07 15.08
C GLY A 65 -10.63 -22.69 14.00
N ARG A 66 -10.92 -21.69 13.16
CA ARG A 66 -10.02 -21.29 12.07
C ARG A 66 -8.76 -20.61 12.56
N ILE A 67 -7.62 -20.90 11.92
CA ILE A 67 -6.29 -20.38 12.25
C ILE A 67 -5.94 -19.08 11.48
N VAL A 68 -6.93 -18.35 10.96
CA VAL A 68 -6.72 -17.23 10.02
C VAL A 68 -5.86 -16.13 10.63
N ASN A 69 -6.14 -15.70 11.86
CA ASN A 69 -5.45 -14.56 12.46
C ASN A 69 -3.97 -14.85 12.75
N ALA A 70 -3.59 -16.08 13.03
CA ALA A 70 -2.21 -16.46 13.28
C ALA A 70 -1.32 -16.29 12.03
N VAL A 71 -1.86 -16.54 10.83
CA VAL A 71 -1.11 -16.52 9.56
C VAL A 71 -1.34 -15.24 8.74
N TYR A 72 -2.36 -14.43 9.10
CA TYR A 72 -2.77 -13.27 8.31
C TYR A 72 -2.80 -12.00 9.16
N GLY A 73 -1.62 -11.50 9.54
CA GLY A 73 -1.44 -10.23 10.23
C GLY A 73 -2.14 -10.11 11.59
N PRO A 74 -1.72 -10.89 12.60
CA PRO A 74 -2.40 -10.92 13.89
C PRO A 74 -2.45 -9.56 14.60
N LEU A 75 -1.35 -8.79 14.61
CA LEU A 75 -1.32 -7.47 15.24
C LEU A 75 -2.26 -6.48 14.55
N PHE A 76 -2.37 -6.57 13.23
CA PHE A 76 -3.34 -5.75 12.48
C PHE A 76 -4.78 -6.13 12.85
N SER A 77 -5.09 -7.43 12.99
CA SER A 77 -6.40 -7.88 13.45
C SER A 77 -6.75 -7.34 14.84
N TYR A 78 -5.83 -7.38 15.79
CA TYR A 78 -6.06 -6.81 17.13
C TYR A 78 -6.25 -5.29 17.09
N LEU A 79 -5.48 -4.57 16.26
CA LEU A 79 -5.71 -3.14 16.04
C LEU A 79 -7.14 -2.87 15.53
N GLN A 80 -7.60 -3.64 14.55
CA GLN A 80 -8.95 -3.50 14.01
C GLN A 80 -10.01 -3.90 15.05
N GLY A 81 -9.78 -4.96 15.84
CA GLY A 81 -10.65 -5.35 16.95
C GLY A 81 -10.82 -4.26 18.01
N MET A 82 -9.74 -3.57 18.37
CA MET A 82 -9.81 -2.37 19.23
C MET A 82 -10.65 -1.27 18.60
N LEU A 83 -10.49 -1.01 17.30
CA LEU A 83 -11.32 -0.01 16.61
C LEU A 83 -12.79 -0.39 16.57
N VAL A 84 -13.11 -1.69 16.45
CA VAL A 84 -14.50 -2.20 16.54
C VAL A 84 -15.09 -1.90 17.92
N LEU A 85 -14.34 -2.18 18.99
CA LEU A 85 -14.77 -1.89 20.37
C LEU A 85 -14.99 -0.39 20.62
N LEU A 86 -14.06 0.44 20.16
CA LEU A 86 -14.15 1.91 20.29
C LEU A 86 -15.34 2.48 19.51
N ALA A 87 -15.63 1.94 18.34
CA ALA A 87 -16.73 2.41 17.50
C ALA A 87 -18.12 1.98 18.02
N GLY A 88 -18.22 0.86 18.73
CA GLY A 88 -19.44 0.33 19.34
C GLY A 88 -20.49 -0.20 18.35
N SER A 89 -20.31 -0.03 17.04
CA SER A 89 -21.13 -0.63 16.00
C SER A 89 -20.34 -0.83 14.71
N TRP A 90 -20.76 -1.79 13.87
CA TRP A 90 -20.08 -2.09 12.61
C TRP A 90 -20.14 -0.94 11.62
N PHE A 91 -21.24 -0.19 11.57
CA PHE A 91 -21.35 1.00 10.75
C PHE A 91 -20.32 2.06 11.16
N ARG A 92 -20.29 2.42 12.45
CA ARG A 92 -19.33 3.41 12.97
C ARG A 92 -17.89 2.94 12.78
N TYR A 93 -17.62 1.65 13.00
CA TYR A 93 -16.31 1.06 12.75
C TYR A 93 -15.90 1.23 11.28
N GLN A 94 -16.78 0.92 10.33
CA GLN A 94 -16.47 1.05 8.90
C GLN A 94 -16.18 2.50 8.51
N VAL A 95 -17.00 3.45 8.97
CA VAL A 95 -16.76 4.89 8.75
C VAL A 95 -15.42 5.31 9.34
N LEU A 96 -15.11 4.90 10.58
CA LEU A 96 -13.83 5.19 11.24
C LEU A 96 -12.65 4.58 10.48
N SER A 97 -12.75 3.32 10.07
CA SER A 97 -11.71 2.64 9.30
C SER A 97 -11.46 3.33 7.96
N ASN A 98 -12.51 3.66 7.21
CA ASN A 98 -12.41 4.37 5.94
C ASN A 98 -11.80 5.76 6.11
N PHE A 99 -12.23 6.51 7.13
CA PHE A 99 -11.63 7.80 7.47
C PHE A 99 -10.12 7.68 7.76
N LEU A 100 -9.74 6.69 8.57
CA LEU A 100 -8.32 6.46 8.91
C LEU A 100 -7.49 6.08 7.69
N VAL A 101 -8.03 5.28 6.76
CA VAL A 101 -7.34 4.93 5.50
C VAL A 101 -7.07 6.19 4.67
N TYR A 102 -8.06 7.07 4.48
CA TYR A 102 -7.87 8.33 3.76
C TYR A 102 -6.86 9.24 4.45
N LEU A 103 -7.00 9.40 5.76
CA LEU A 103 -6.09 10.23 6.56
C LEU A 103 -4.64 9.74 6.47
N LEU A 104 -4.44 8.43 6.65
CA LEU A 104 -3.11 7.81 6.54
C LEU A 104 -2.55 7.93 5.13
N ALA A 105 -3.34 7.73 4.08
CA ALA A 105 -2.89 7.91 2.70
C ALA A 105 -2.37 9.33 2.46
N GLY A 106 -3.16 10.35 2.80
CA GLY A 106 -2.76 11.74 2.64
C GLY A 106 -1.52 12.10 3.47
N CYS A 107 -1.53 11.76 4.76
CA CYS A 107 -0.43 12.07 5.66
C CYS A 107 0.88 11.34 5.31
N SER A 108 0.80 10.08 4.90
CA SER A 108 1.98 9.26 4.57
C SER A 108 2.70 9.78 3.32
N LEU A 109 1.95 10.07 2.25
CA LEU A 109 2.57 10.61 1.04
C LEU A 109 3.05 12.05 1.24
N PHE A 110 2.29 12.90 1.92
CA PHE A 110 2.75 14.25 2.28
C PHE A 110 4.05 14.21 3.08
N LYS A 111 4.15 13.29 4.06
CA LYS A 111 5.36 13.10 4.87
C LYS A 111 6.54 12.63 4.03
N LEU A 112 6.37 11.62 3.17
CA LEU A 112 7.40 11.13 2.27
C LEU A 112 7.96 12.26 1.39
N LEU A 113 7.07 12.98 0.70
CA LEU A 113 7.45 14.03 -0.24
C LEU A 113 8.16 15.19 0.47
N THR A 114 7.66 15.61 1.63
CA THR A 114 8.30 16.66 2.42
C THR A 114 9.59 16.19 3.09
N TYR A 115 9.76 14.90 3.34
CA TYR A 115 11.03 14.32 3.80
C TYR A 115 12.10 14.38 2.71
N ASP A 116 11.73 14.15 1.44
CA ASP A 116 12.61 14.38 0.27
C ASP A 116 12.74 15.86 -0.12
N LYS A 117 12.34 16.79 0.75
CA LYS A 117 12.44 18.24 0.57
C LYS A 117 11.62 18.79 -0.60
N ILE A 118 10.60 18.06 -1.04
CA ILE A 118 9.63 18.56 -2.01
C ILE A 118 8.80 19.67 -1.35
N ARG A 119 8.49 20.71 -2.13
CA ARG A 119 7.72 21.87 -1.67
C ARG A 119 6.38 21.44 -1.08
N GLU A 120 6.02 21.98 0.08
CA GLU A 120 4.83 21.57 0.85
C GLU A 120 3.53 21.66 0.04
N SER A 121 3.35 22.70 -0.81
CA SER A 121 2.17 22.81 -1.66
C SER A 121 2.08 21.70 -2.72
N THR A 122 3.19 21.36 -3.37
CA THR A 122 3.25 20.24 -4.33
C THR A 122 2.99 18.92 -3.62
N ALA A 123 3.64 18.71 -2.46
CA ALA A 123 3.45 17.51 -1.65
C ALA A 123 1.99 17.34 -1.20
N PHE A 124 1.34 18.44 -0.79
CA PHE A 124 -0.07 18.44 -0.37
C PHE A 124 -0.99 18.06 -1.52
N LEU A 125 -0.88 18.73 -2.68
CA LEU A 125 -1.73 18.42 -3.84
C LEU A 125 -1.54 16.99 -4.31
N THR A 126 -0.29 16.50 -4.36
CA THR A 126 -0.01 15.10 -4.72
C THR A 126 -0.61 14.12 -3.71
N ALA A 127 -0.60 14.47 -2.42
CA ALA A 127 -1.21 13.66 -1.37
C ALA A 127 -2.74 13.57 -1.52
N ILE A 128 -3.41 14.67 -1.88
CA ILE A 128 -4.86 14.65 -2.16
C ILE A 128 -5.18 13.75 -3.36
N ILE A 129 -4.39 13.84 -4.44
CA ILE A 129 -4.56 12.93 -5.59
C ILE A 129 -4.40 11.47 -5.13
N PHE A 130 -3.41 11.16 -4.31
CA PHE A 130 -3.20 9.80 -3.83
C PHE A 130 -4.41 9.25 -3.07
N MET A 131 -5.06 10.07 -2.23
CA MET A 131 -6.27 9.68 -1.50
C MET A 131 -7.41 9.24 -2.42
N THR A 132 -7.44 9.71 -3.68
CA THR A 132 -8.49 9.40 -4.66
C THR A 132 -8.11 8.28 -5.63
N THR A 133 -6.90 7.71 -5.50
CA THR A 133 -6.43 6.67 -6.42
C THR A 133 -7.12 5.32 -6.22
N TYR A 134 -7.04 4.50 -7.25
CA TYR A 134 -7.56 3.14 -7.28
C TYR A 134 -7.04 2.30 -6.09
N GLY A 135 -5.75 2.34 -5.82
CA GLY A 135 -5.14 1.56 -4.73
C GLY A 135 -5.73 1.85 -3.34
N ILE A 136 -6.41 2.99 -3.18
CA ILE A 136 -7.15 3.35 -1.96
C ILE A 136 -8.63 3.01 -2.11
N ASN A 137 -9.30 3.60 -3.11
CA ASN A 137 -10.77 3.54 -3.22
C ASN A 137 -11.29 2.16 -3.59
N TYR A 138 -10.61 1.43 -4.48
CA TYR A 138 -11.03 0.07 -4.86
C TYR A 138 -11.10 -0.83 -3.61
N TRP A 139 -10.07 -0.81 -2.77
CA TRP A 139 -10.04 -1.66 -1.58
C TRP A 139 -10.98 -1.19 -0.47
N ILE A 140 -11.29 0.11 -0.38
CA ILE A 140 -12.33 0.61 0.50
C ILE A 140 -13.70 0.08 0.04
N LEU A 141 -14.01 0.19 -1.25
CA LEU A 141 -15.29 -0.27 -1.81
C LEU A 141 -15.45 -1.80 -1.74
N ASN A 142 -14.36 -2.55 -1.83
CA ASN A 142 -14.38 -4.01 -1.71
C ASN A 142 -14.16 -4.51 -0.28
N GLN A 143 -13.91 -3.62 0.70
CA GLN A 143 -13.61 -3.95 2.10
C GLN A 143 -12.48 -4.99 2.24
N GLY A 144 -11.47 -4.89 1.37
CA GLY A 144 -10.34 -5.84 1.31
C GLY A 144 -9.23 -5.55 2.29
N PHE A 145 -9.26 -4.39 2.98
CA PHE A 145 -8.27 -3.91 3.96
C PHE A 145 -6.83 -3.79 3.43
N THR A 146 -6.56 -4.18 2.20
CA THR A 146 -5.29 -3.90 1.48
C THR A 146 -5.07 -2.39 1.34
N SER A 147 -6.14 -1.58 1.38
CA SER A 147 -6.08 -0.12 1.45
C SER A 147 -5.23 0.40 2.62
N TRP A 148 -5.23 -0.27 3.76
CA TRP A 148 -4.36 0.06 4.89
C TRP A 148 -2.88 -0.08 4.54
N GLY A 149 -2.50 -1.17 3.84
CA GLY A 149 -1.14 -1.36 3.32
C GLY A 149 -0.78 -0.30 2.29
N THR A 150 -1.69 -0.03 1.34
CA THR A 150 -1.48 1.00 0.31
C THR A 150 -1.34 2.39 0.91
N SER A 151 -2.16 2.75 1.91
CA SER A 151 -2.12 4.06 2.56
C SER A 151 -0.84 4.30 3.36
N LEU A 152 -0.25 3.25 3.93
CA LEU A 152 1.00 3.32 4.69
C LEU A 152 2.25 3.14 3.81
N LEU A 153 2.10 2.62 2.58
CA LEU A 153 3.22 2.37 1.68
C LEU A 153 4.13 3.59 1.48
N PRO A 154 3.62 4.83 1.27
CA PRO A 154 4.51 5.99 1.16
C PRO A 154 5.37 6.23 2.39
N LEU A 155 4.84 6.01 3.60
CA LEU A 155 5.61 6.13 4.84
C LEU A 155 6.74 5.11 4.89
N CYS A 156 6.46 3.88 4.42
CA CYS A 156 7.43 2.81 4.30
C CYS A 156 8.47 3.06 3.18
N LEU A 157 8.29 4.04 2.32
CA LEU A 157 9.29 4.43 1.30
C LEU A 157 10.24 5.54 1.78
N ILE A 158 10.06 6.10 2.98
CA ILE A 158 10.99 7.09 3.55
C ILE A 158 12.45 6.56 3.56
N PRO A 159 12.73 5.29 3.88
CA PRO A 159 14.09 4.75 3.82
C PRO A 159 14.78 4.88 2.45
N LEU A 160 14.04 4.97 1.34
CA LEU A 160 14.65 5.22 0.02
C LEU A 160 15.33 6.58 -0.06
N VAL A 161 14.78 7.58 0.63
CA VAL A 161 15.37 8.92 0.70
C VAL A 161 16.66 8.89 1.52
N ASP A 162 16.71 8.08 2.58
CA ASP A 162 17.93 7.88 3.37
C ASP A 162 19.01 7.17 2.53
N LEU A 163 18.66 6.09 1.82
CA LEU A 163 19.55 5.36 0.92
C LEU A 163 20.10 6.26 -0.20
N LYS A 164 19.24 7.10 -0.79
CA LYS A 164 19.64 8.14 -1.76
C LYS A 164 20.73 9.06 -1.20
N ASN A 165 20.66 9.37 0.09
CA ASN A 165 21.62 10.22 0.79
C ASN A 165 22.82 9.42 1.36
N HIS A 166 23.03 8.18 0.90
CA HIS A 166 24.09 7.28 1.34
C HIS A 166 24.09 6.95 2.84
N HIS A 167 22.93 7.00 3.47
CA HIS A 167 22.70 6.55 4.83
C HIS A 167 21.83 5.28 4.83
N PHE A 168 22.29 4.20 5.48
CA PHE A 168 21.54 2.95 5.57
C PHE A 168 20.66 2.95 6.83
N PRO A 169 19.32 3.02 6.68
CA PRO A 169 18.42 3.20 7.83
C PRO A 169 17.88 1.85 8.34
N ILE A 170 18.73 1.05 9.01
CA ILE A 170 18.45 -0.31 9.49
C ILE A 170 17.07 -0.40 10.14
N VAL A 171 16.83 0.40 11.19
CA VAL A 171 15.59 0.34 11.98
C VAL A 171 14.37 0.72 11.14
N LYS A 172 14.48 1.75 10.29
CA LYS A 172 13.34 2.20 9.48
C LYS A 172 12.94 1.16 8.44
N ILE A 173 13.92 0.49 7.77
CA ILE A 173 13.63 -0.58 6.81
C ILE A 173 13.00 -1.77 7.54
N ALA A 174 13.61 -2.24 8.62
CA ALA A 174 13.11 -3.36 9.39
C ALA A 174 11.68 -3.13 9.92
N LEU A 175 11.42 -1.96 10.49
CA LEU A 175 10.10 -1.58 10.99
C LEU A 175 9.07 -1.46 9.84
N SER A 176 9.44 -0.84 8.72
CA SER A 176 8.57 -0.75 7.54
C SER A 176 8.18 -2.12 7.00
N MET A 177 9.15 -3.04 6.89
CA MET A 177 8.91 -4.41 6.45
C MET A 177 8.01 -5.17 7.45
N ALA A 178 8.28 -5.03 8.76
CA ALA A 178 7.50 -5.71 9.79
C ALA A 178 6.05 -5.21 9.84
N VAL A 179 5.82 -3.90 9.82
CA VAL A 179 4.47 -3.31 9.78
C VAL A 179 3.72 -3.77 8.54
N MET A 180 4.37 -3.73 7.38
CA MET A 180 3.73 -4.15 6.14
C MET A 180 3.40 -5.66 6.13
N THR A 181 4.26 -6.51 6.71
CA THR A 181 4.00 -7.95 6.89
C THR A 181 2.78 -8.20 7.77
N GLN A 182 2.56 -7.40 8.81
CA GLN A 182 1.38 -7.50 9.67
C GLN A 182 0.08 -7.07 8.97
N ILE A 183 0.16 -6.18 7.97
CA ILE A 183 -1.02 -5.70 7.26
C ILE A 183 -1.32 -6.59 6.05
N HIS A 184 -0.31 -6.81 5.18
CA HIS A 184 -0.48 -7.54 3.93
C HIS A 184 0.87 -8.05 3.40
N THR A 185 1.09 -9.35 3.52
CA THR A 185 2.39 -10.00 3.19
C THR A 185 2.84 -9.73 1.75
N LEU A 186 1.93 -9.78 0.76
CA LEU A 186 2.30 -9.49 -0.63
C LEU A 186 2.79 -8.05 -0.80
N THR A 187 2.18 -7.07 -0.13
CA THR A 187 2.65 -5.68 -0.15
C THR A 187 4.03 -5.55 0.50
N ALA A 188 4.32 -6.35 1.55
CA ALA A 188 5.65 -6.40 2.15
C ALA A 188 6.70 -6.96 1.16
N MET A 189 6.34 -8.01 0.39
CA MET A 189 7.22 -8.54 -0.67
C MET A 189 7.49 -7.49 -1.76
N MET A 190 6.46 -6.77 -2.21
CA MET A 190 6.61 -5.67 -3.18
C MET A 190 7.50 -4.55 -2.62
N LEU A 191 7.37 -4.21 -1.33
CA LEU A 191 8.22 -3.22 -0.66
C LEU A 191 9.69 -3.68 -0.65
N GLY A 192 9.95 -4.95 -0.38
CA GLY A 192 11.29 -5.55 -0.46
C GLY A 192 11.88 -5.44 -1.87
N LEU A 193 11.07 -5.73 -2.90
CA LEU A 193 11.48 -5.55 -4.31
C LEU A 193 11.79 -4.08 -4.64
N ILE A 194 11.05 -3.12 -4.07
CA ILE A 194 11.34 -1.70 -4.25
C ILE A 194 12.67 -1.32 -3.58
N TYR A 195 12.96 -1.82 -2.37
CA TYR A 195 14.22 -1.52 -1.69
C TYR A 195 15.46 -2.08 -2.40
N PHE A 196 15.33 -3.23 -3.05
CA PHE A 196 16.46 -3.98 -3.61
C PHE A 196 17.37 -3.17 -4.55
N PRO A 197 16.87 -2.46 -5.59
CA PRO A 197 17.74 -1.70 -6.50
C PRO A 197 18.43 -0.50 -5.81
N PHE A 198 17.77 0.11 -4.84
CA PHE A 198 18.37 1.20 -4.07
C PHE A 198 19.43 0.68 -3.09
N PHE A 199 19.22 -0.53 -2.55
CA PHE A 199 20.25 -1.24 -1.81
C PHE A 199 21.48 -1.53 -2.69
N ILE A 200 21.30 -2.05 -3.89
CA ILE A 200 22.41 -2.31 -4.83
C ILE A 200 23.18 -1.02 -5.15
N ASP A 201 22.46 0.08 -5.37
CA ASP A 201 23.13 1.38 -5.63
C ASP A 201 23.91 1.88 -4.42
N TYR A 202 23.38 1.70 -3.21
CA TYR A 202 24.09 1.98 -1.96
C TYR A 202 25.33 1.08 -1.78
N ALA A 203 25.19 -0.23 -2.02
CA ALA A 203 26.21 -1.24 -1.77
C ALA A 203 27.44 -1.12 -2.71
N ARG A 204 27.27 -0.54 -3.91
CA ARG A 204 28.34 -0.44 -4.91
C ARG A 204 29.65 0.14 -4.38
N LYS A 205 29.61 1.00 -3.37
CA LYS A 205 30.78 1.65 -2.80
C LYS A 205 31.47 0.81 -1.71
N GLN A 206 30.71 0.02 -0.95
CA GLN A 206 31.18 -0.70 0.24
C GLN A 206 30.36 -1.96 0.49
N TRP A 207 30.53 -2.99 -0.33
CA TRP A 207 29.73 -4.23 -0.25
C TRP A 207 29.77 -4.91 1.12
N GLY A 208 30.96 -5.05 1.73
CA GLY A 208 31.08 -5.72 3.03
C GLY A 208 30.27 -5.04 4.13
N ARG A 209 30.33 -3.70 4.20
CA ARG A 209 29.52 -2.91 5.14
C ARG A 209 28.03 -3.01 4.82
N ALA A 210 27.66 -2.89 3.55
CA ALA A 210 26.27 -2.95 3.12
C ALA A 210 25.63 -4.31 3.44
N LEU A 211 26.35 -5.41 3.25
CA LEU A 211 25.89 -6.76 3.60
C LEU A 211 25.72 -6.93 5.12
N LEU A 212 26.61 -6.38 5.94
CA LEU A 212 26.49 -6.38 7.39
C LEU A 212 25.23 -5.59 7.83
N GLU A 213 25.01 -4.40 7.26
CA GLU A 213 23.83 -3.57 7.54
C GLU A 213 22.54 -4.26 7.09
N LEU A 214 22.55 -4.92 5.94
CA LEU A 214 21.43 -5.76 5.48
C LEU A 214 21.16 -6.91 6.43
N GLY A 215 22.20 -7.64 6.86
CA GLY A 215 22.07 -8.74 7.83
C GLY A 215 21.43 -8.29 9.15
N LYS A 216 21.87 -7.13 9.70
CA LYS A 216 21.24 -6.51 10.88
C LYS A 216 19.78 -6.14 10.63
N THR A 217 19.46 -5.62 9.43
CA THR A 217 18.09 -5.25 9.05
C THR A 217 17.19 -6.46 8.96
N VAL A 218 17.64 -7.52 8.31
CA VAL A 218 16.89 -8.79 8.20
C VAL A 218 16.69 -9.41 9.57
N GLY A 219 17.74 -9.48 10.40
CA GLY A 219 17.63 -9.98 11.77
C GLY A 219 16.61 -9.21 12.60
N LEU A 220 16.67 -7.87 12.57
CA LEU A 220 15.69 -7.04 13.26
C LEU A 220 14.27 -7.20 12.69
N TYR A 221 14.12 -7.26 11.36
CA TYR A 221 12.83 -7.52 10.71
C TYR A 221 12.22 -8.85 11.15
N VAL A 222 13.02 -9.92 11.15
CA VAL A 222 12.56 -11.24 11.60
C VAL A 222 12.13 -11.19 13.06
N CYS A 223 12.92 -10.55 13.93
CA CYS A 223 12.55 -10.38 15.34
C CYS A 223 11.22 -9.62 15.52
N LEU A 224 11.01 -8.53 14.77
CA LEU A 224 9.79 -7.71 14.83
C LEU A 224 8.55 -8.39 14.25
N SER A 225 8.73 -9.39 13.38
CA SER A 225 7.64 -10.13 12.73
C SER A 225 7.65 -11.63 13.07
N ILE A 226 8.38 -12.02 14.12
CA ILE A 226 8.57 -13.43 14.53
C ILE A 226 7.23 -14.14 14.77
N ASN A 227 6.24 -13.43 15.28
CA ASN A 227 4.90 -13.95 15.51
C ASN A 227 4.21 -14.47 14.23
N VAL A 228 4.46 -13.87 13.08
CA VAL A 228 3.96 -14.35 11.77
C VAL A 228 4.79 -15.53 11.28
N TRP A 229 6.12 -15.40 11.32
CA TRP A 229 7.03 -16.40 10.79
C TRP A 229 7.00 -17.71 11.58
N ILE A 230 6.98 -17.64 12.91
CA ILE A 230 6.88 -18.84 13.75
C ILE A 230 5.55 -19.56 13.57
N SER A 231 4.45 -18.80 13.41
CA SER A 231 3.14 -19.39 13.14
C SER A 231 3.11 -20.14 11.82
N LEU A 232 3.61 -19.53 10.76
CA LEU A 232 3.70 -20.16 9.45
C LEU A 232 4.60 -21.42 9.51
N PHE A 233 5.74 -21.34 10.20
CA PHE A 233 6.64 -22.47 10.36
C PHE A 233 5.98 -23.65 11.12
N LEU A 234 5.35 -23.36 12.27
CA LEU A 234 4.72 -24.39 13.10
C LEU A 234 3.55 -25.08 12.38
N ILE A 235 2.72 -24.30 11.68
CA ILE A 235 1.59 -24.84 10.92
C ILE A 235 2.08 -25.71 9.76
N ASN A 236 3.05 -25.22 8.97
CA ASN A 236 3.58 -26.02 7.84
C ASN A 236 4.38 -27.25 8.28
N ARG A 237 4.85 -27.31 9.55
CA ARG A 237 5.48 -28.52 10.10
C ARG A 237 4.46 -29.57 10.53
N GLY A 238 3.30 -29.15 11.01
CA GLY A 238 2.24 -30.03 11.54
C GLY A 238 1.17 -30.41 10.53
N ASP A 239 0.97 -29.59 9.50
CA ASP A 239 -0.08 -29.75 8.48
C ASP A 239 0.36 -29.12 7.15
N GLN A 240 -0.39 -29.43 6.08
CA GLN A 240 -0.19 -28.82 4.78
C GLN A 240 -1.23 -27.73 4.55
N LEU A 241 -0.80 -26.47 4.56
CA LEU A 241 -1.67 -25.37 4.17
C LEU A 241 -2.06 -25.53 2.70
N LYS A 242 -3.36 -25.53 2.43
CA LYS A 242 -3.85 -25.45 1.05
C LYS A 242 -3.34 -24.16 0.42
N MET A 243 -2.84 -24.26 -0.78
CA MET A 243 -2.51 -23.08 -1.60
C MET A 243 -3.74 -22.19 -1.74
N PRO A 244 -3.57 -20.87 -1.74
CA PRO A 244 -4.67 -19.96 -2.00
C PRO A 244 -5.29 -20.24 -3.36
N PHE A 245 -6.55 -19.85 -3.54
CA PHE A 245 -7.22 -19.97 -4.82
C PHE A 245 -6.37 -19.35 -5.93
N THR A 246 -6.06 -20.15 -6.93
CA THR A 246 -5.37 -19.69 -8.13
C THR A 246 -6.41 -19.30 -9.16
N ASN A 247 -6.40 -18.06 -9.62
CA ASN A 247 -7.26 -17.63 -10.71
C ASN A 247 -6.66 -18.12 -12.03
N PRO A 248 -7.34 -19.00 -12.80
CA PRO A 248 -6.83 -19.46 -14.08
C PRO A 248 -6.81 -18.35 -15.14
N GLU A 249 -7.71 -17.38 -15.02
CA GLU A 249 -7.88 -16.22 -15.93
C GLU A 249 -7.35 -14.95 -15.26
N MET A 250 -6.07 -14.97 -14.87
CA MET A 250 -5.45 -13.83 -14.17
C MET A 250 -5.43 -12.56 -15.05
N SER A 251 -5.36 -12.73 -16.38
CA SER A 251 -5.36 -11.61 -17.32
C SER A 251 -6.63 -10.75 -17.23
N GLU A 252 -7.79 -11.33 -16.90
CA GLU A 252 -9.02 -10.58 -16.65
C GLU A 252 -8.94 -9.65 -15.43
N LYS A 253 -8.03 -9.95 -14.53
CA LYS A 253 -7.76 -9.16 -13.32
C LYS A 253 -6.55 -8.23 -13.47
N ALA A 254 -6.10 -8.05 -14.71
CA ALA A 254 -5.06 -7.08 -15.05
C ALA A 254 -5.65 -5.69 -15.33
N ILE A 255 -4.83 -4.66 -15.18
CA ILE A 255 -5.16 -3.31 -15.60
C ILE A 255 -4.84 -3.19 -17.08
N ASP A 256 -5.83 -2.95 -17.90
CA ASP A 256 -5.67 -2.62 -19.31
C ASP A 256 -6.47 -1.36 -19.68
N LEU A 257 -6.22 -0.80 -20.85
CA LEU A 257 -6.88 0.42 -21.30
C LEU A 257 -8.39 0.26 -21.53
N GLY A 258 -8.87 -0.96 -21.75
CA GLY A 258 -10.27 -1.32 -21.95
C GLY A 258 -10.92 -2.03 -20.76
N GLY A 259 -10.14 -2.44 -19.77
CA GLY A 259 -10.59 -3.29 -18.68
C GLY A 259 -11.51 -2.62 -17.67
N ALA A 260 -12.35 -3.42 -17.04
CA ALA A 260 -13.30 -2.97 -16.02
C ALA A 260 -12.64 -2.21 -14.86
N TYR A 261 -11.40 -2.54 -14.54
CA TYR A 261 -10.66 -1.89 -13.45
C TYR A 261 -10.26 -0.45 -13.74
N TRP A 262 -10.13 -0.06 -15.03
CA TRP A 262 -9.97 1.34 -15.40
C TRP A 262 -11.27 2.14 -15.30
N LEU A 263 -12.43 1.52 -15.46
CA LEU A 263 -13.73 2.18 -15.37
C LEU A 263 -14.04 2.69 -13.97
N HIS A 264 -13.41 2.13 -12.93
CA HIS A 264 -13.52 2.59 -11.55
C HIS A 264 -12.64 3.80 -11.26
N TYR A 265 -11.92 4.32 -12.25
CA TYR A 265 -11.13 5.54 -12.13
C TYR A 265 -11.90 6.75 -12.63
N PRO A 266 -11.75 7.90 -11.98
CA PRO A 266 -12.05 9.17 -12.63
C PRO A 266 -11.21 9.25 -13.92
N GLY A 267 -11.84 9.51 -15.06
CA GLY A 267 -11.19 9.50 -16.37
C GLY A 267 -9.94 10.39 -16.47
N ASN A 268 -9.85 11.39 -15.63
CA ASN A 268 -8.76 12.36 -15.59
C ASN A 268 -7.46 11.84 -14.92
N LEU A 269 -7.53 10.81 -14.07
CA LEU A 269 -6.32 10.14 -13.59
C LEU A 269 -5.55 9.50 -14.74
N ARG A 270 -6.23 9.01 -15.79
CA ARG A 270 -5.60 8.52 -17.03
C ARG A 270 -4.82 9.62 -17.72
N LEU A 271 -5.40 10.82 -17.84
CA LEU A 271 -4.72 11.99 -18.42
C LEU A 271 -3.50 12.39 -17.59
N LEU A 272 -3.60 12.37 -16.26
CA LEU A 272 -2.46 12.62 -15.38
C LEU A 272 -1.34 11.60 -15.57
N LEU A 273 -1.67 10.32 -15.71
CA LEU A 273 -0.70 9.26 -15.95
C LEU A 273 -0.01 9.44 -17.30
N ILE A 274 -0.76 9.66 -18.37
CA ILE A 274 -0.23 9.87 -19.72
C ILE A 274 0.64 11.13 -19.75
N ALA A 275 0.11 12.25 -19.29
CA ALA A 275 0.83 13.52 -19.26
C ALA A 275 2.09 13.45 -18.40
N GLY A 276 2.01 12.79 -17.23
CA GLY A 276 3.13 12.58 -16.34
C GLY A 276 4.22 11.70 -16.95
N LEU A 277 3.87 10.62 -17.64
CA LEU A 277 4.83 9.77 -18.38
C LEU A 277 5.51 10.56 -19.50
N LEU A 278 4.73 11.28 -20.32
CA LEU A 278 5.27 12.12 -21.39
C LEU A 278 6.23 13.19 -20.85
N LEU A 279 5.86 13.88 -19.77
CA LEU A 279 6.74 14.86 -19.13
C LEU A 279 8.03 14.23 -18.63
N ASN A 280 7.98 13.06 -18.01
CA ASN A 280 9.18 12.36 -17.58
C ASN A 280 10.07 11.95 -18.75
N LEU A 281 9.51 11.53 -19.89
CA LEU A 281 10.25 11.20 -21.09
C LEU A 281 10.89 12.44 -21.71
N VAL A 282 10.14 13.52 -21.89
CA VAL A 282 10.64 14.80 -22.46
C VAL A 282 11.77 15.39 -21.62
N TYR A 283 11.64 15.34 -20.29
CA TYR A 283 12.64 15.88 -19.36
C TYR A 283 13.64 14.85 -18.84
N TRP A 284 13.72 13.66 -19.44
CA TRP A 284 14.59 12.57 -19.01
C TRP A 284 16.05 13.02 -18.76
N HIS A 285 16.62 13.80 -19.66
CA HIS A 285 18.02 14.26 -19.54
C HIS A 285 18.25 15.19 -18.34
N LYS A 286 17.22 15.94 -17.93
CA LYS A 286 17.27 16.87 -16.78
C LYS A 286 16.89 16.23 -15.46
N THR A 287 16.36 15.00 -15.49
CA THR A 287 15.86 14.30 -14.31
C THR A 287 17.01 13.70 -13.50
N ARG A 288 16.96 13.84 -12.18
CA ARG A 288 17.93 13.26 -11.25
C ARG A 288 17.95 11.74 -11.34
N ARG A 289 19.11 11.13 -11.08
CA ARG A 289 19.29 9.66 -11.09
C ARG A 289 18.26 8.94 -10.22
N PHE A 290 18.02 9.42 -9.02
CA PHE A 290 17.02 8.85 -8.10
C PHE A 290 15.59 8.86 -8.70
N THR A 291 15.17 9.98 -9.29
CA THR A 291 13.86 10.09 -9.95
C THR A 291 13.77 9.16 -11.17
N LYS A 292 14.86 8.98 -11.93
CA LYS A 292 14.93 7.99 -13.02
C LYS A 292 14.74 6.57 -12.51
N GLN A 293 15.39 6.22 -11.38
CA GLN A 293 15.21 4.91 -10.74
C GLN A 293 13.76 4.71 -10.30
N LEU A 294 13.15 5.70 -9.64
CA LEU A 294 11.74 5.65 -9.26
C LEU A 294 10.83 5.42 -10.48
N LEU A 295 11.10 6.12 -11.59
CA LEU A 295 10.30 5.99 -12.81
C LEU A 295 10.43 4.60 -13.45
N ILE A 296 11.65 4.07 -13.54
CA ILE A 296 11.91 2.73 -14.09
C ILE A 296 11.15 1.67 -13.27
N PHE A 297 11.29 1.71 -11.93
CA PHE A 297 10.60 0.73 -11.07
C PHE A 297 9.09 0.93 -11.06
N SER A 298 8.62 2.16 -11.12
CA SER A 298 7.21 2.45 -11.36
C SER A 298 6.73 1.80 -12.66
N GLY A 299 7.48 1.95 -13.77
CA GLY A 299 7.18 1.31 -15.04
C GLY A 299 7.14 -0.23 -14.96
N ILE A 300 8.07 -0.85 -14.24
CA ILE A 300 8.08 -2.31 -14.01
C ILE A 300 6.78 -2.74 -13.30
N PHE A 301 6.39 -2.08 -12.21
CA PHE A 301 5.14 -2.38 -11.51
C PHE A 301 3.90 -2.12 -12.37
N PHE A 302 3.96 -1.09 -13.24
CA PHE A 302 2.89 -0.85 -14.21
C PHE A 302 2.76 -2.02 -15.18
N ILE A 303 3.85 -2.49 -15.79
CA ILE A 303 3.85 -3.64 -16.71
C ILE A 303 3.30 -4.88 -16.00
N PHE A 304 3.75 -5.17 -14.77
CA PHE A 304 3.22 -6.29 -13.98
C PHE A 304 1.74 -6.15 -13.61
N SER A 305 1.20 -4.94 -13.60
CA SER A 305 -0.23 -4.74 -13.36
C SER A 305 -1.10 -4.98 -14.59
N THR A 306 -0.50 -5.13 -15.78
CA THR A 306 -1.20 -5.20 -17.06
C THR A 306 -1.25 -6.62 -17.63
N SER A 307 -2.06 -6.81 -18.68
CA SER A 307 -2.13 -8.02 -19.49
C SER A 307 -0.97 -8.18 -20.48
N LEU A 308 0.00 -7.26 -20.52
CA LEU A 308 1.25 -7.43 -21.27
C LEU A 308 2.09 -8.61 -20.77
N ILE A 309 1.96 -8.95 -19.49
CA ILE A 309 2.51 -10.19 -18.94
C ILE A 309 1.52 -11.32 -19.25
N PRO A 310 1.98 -12.45 -19.80
CA PRO A 310 1.12 -13.58 -20.14
C PRO A 310 0.70 -14.37 -18.89
N TRP A 311 -0.08 -13.73 -18.02
CA TRP A 311 -0.44 -14.26 -16.70
C TRP A 311 -1.08 -15.63 -16.76
N ASP A 312 -2.04 -15.85 -17.70
CA ASP A 312 -2.76 -17.12 -17.84
C ASP A 312 -1.83 -18.24 -18.27
N TRP A 313 -0.88 -17.94 -19.15
CA TRP A 313 0.16 -18.90 -19.54
C TRP A 313 1.06 -19.26 -18.35
N LEU A 314 1.47 -18.28 -17.52
CA LEU A 314 2.29 -18.51 -16.33
C LEU A 314 1.56 -19.40 -15.32
N VAL A 315 0.25 -19.21 -15.14
CA VAL A 315 -0.58 -20.04 -14.26
C VAL A 315 -0.71 -21.45 -14.83
N ALA A 316 -1.03 -21.59 -16.12
CA ALA A 316 -1.20 -22.88 -16.79
C ALA A 316 0.07 -23.74 -16.72
N HIS A 317 1.26 -23.10 -16.76
CA HIS A 317 2.55 -23.80 -16.62
C HIS A 317 3.05 -23.90 -15.17
N GLN A 318 2.20 -23.59 -14.20
CA GLN A 318 2.50 -23.71 -12.76
C GLN A 318 3.81 -23.02 -12.34
N VAL A 319 4.11 -21.86 -12.94
CA VAL A 319 5.33 -21.11 -12.59
C VAL A 319 5.31 -20.75 -11.11
N PRO A 320 6.38 -21.05 -10.35
CA PRO A 320 6.43 -20.82 -8.91
C PRO A 320 6.08 -19.39 -8.53
N LEU A 321 5.36 -19.22 -7.43
CA LEU A 321 4.94 -17.94 -6.85
C LEU A 321 3.85 -17.17 -7.62
N ILE A 322 3.54 -17.54 -8.87
CA ILE A 322 2.50 -16.84 -9.65
C ILE A 322 1.13 -16.98 -8.98
N SER A 323 0.81 -18.16 -8.45
CA SER A 323 -0.45 -18.40 -7.72
C SER A 323 -0.63 -17.49 -6.50
N LEU A 324 0.47 -17.04 -5.89
CA LEU A 324 0.43 -16.13 -4.73
C LEU A 324 0.03 -14.70 -5.10
N ILE A 325 0.26 -14.30 -6.36
CA ILE A 325 -0.10 -12.96 -6.86
C ILE A 325 -1.61 -12.85 -6.96
N GLN A 326 -2.30 -13.87 -7.50
CA GLN A 326 -3.74 -13.99 -7.72
C GLN A 326 -4.35 -12.90 -8.63
N PHE A 327 -3.96 -11.63 -8.43
CA PHE A 327 -4.53 -10.47 -9.09
C PHE A 327 -3.44 -9.49 -9.52
N PRO A 328 -3.10 -9.40 -10.82
CA PRO A 328 -2.09 -8.48 -11.33
C PRO A 328 -2.34 -7.02 -10.98
N PHE A 329 -3.58 -6.57 -10.88
CA PHE A 329 -3.91 -5.20 -10.49
C PHE A 329 -3.34 -4.78 -9.11
N ARG A 330 -2.92 -5.73 -8.27
CA ARG A 330 -2.25 -5.41 -6.99
C ARG A 330 -0.95 -4.67 -7.17
N PHE A 331 -0.24 -4.90 -8.28
CA PHE A 331 0.98 -4.16 -8.64
C PHE A 331 0.72 -2.69 -8.99
N PHE A 332 -0.53 -2.33 -9.26
CA PHE A 332 -0.88 -0.94 -9.55
C PHE A 332 -0.77 -0.01 -8.34
N ALA A 333 -0.86 -0.52 -7.11
CA ALA A 333 -0.69 0.27 -5.90
C ALA A 333 0.76 0.78 -5.74
N PRO A 334 1.80 -0.06 -5.74
CA PRO A 334 3.19 0.41 -5.72
C PRO A 334 3.55 1.25 -6.96
N PHE A 335 3.04 0.90 -8.15
CA PHE A 335 3.16 1.78 -9.33
C PHE A 335 2.69 3.19 -9.01
N THR A 336 1.47 3.34 -8.52
CA THR A 336 0.85 4.65 -8.26
C THR A 336 1.67 5.48 -7.28
N VAL A 337 2.12 4.88 -6.17
CA VAL A 337 2.91 5.59 -5.17
C VAL A 337 4.26 6.05 -5.72
N LEU A 338 4.99 5.16 -6.40
CA LEU A 338 6.29 5.50 -7.01
C LEU A 338 6.14 6.54 -8.12
N PHE A 339 5.11 6.42 -8.95
CA PHE A 339 4.83 7.37 -10.02
C PHE A 339 4.50 8.77 -9.48
N LEU A 340 3.65 8.87 -8.46
CA LEU A 340 3.32 10.16 -7.83
C LEU A 340 4.54 10.76 -7.13
N PHE A 341 5.39 9.95 -6.49
CA PHE A 341 6.65 10.42 -5.93
C PHE A 341 7.58 10.95 -7.02
N CYS A 342 7.73 10.20 -8.13
CA CYS A 342 8.53 10.61 -9.28
C CYS A 342 8.02 11.93 -9.88
N LEU A 343 6.72 12.03 -10.09
CA LEU A 343 6.06 13.20 -10.64
C LEU A 343 6.31 14.44 -9.77
N ALA A 344 6.10 14.33 -8.46
CA ALA A 344 6.35 15.41 -7.50
C ALA A 344 7.83 15.84 -7.49
N SER A 345 8.76 14.86 -7.59
CA SER A 345 10.20 15.12 -7.66
C SER A 345 10.59 15.86 -8.96
N LEU A 346 10.03 15.44 -10.09
CA LEU A 346 10.25 16.09 -11.38
C LEU A 346 9.84 17.57 -11.35
N PHE A 347 8.69 17.86 -10.74
CA PHE A 347 8.21 19.25 -10.62
C PHE A 347 9.06 20.12 -9.69
N GLN A 348 9.70 19.52 -8.71
CA GLN A 348 10.69 20.21 -7.89
C GLN A 348 11.91 20.62 -8.72
N ASP A 349 12.32 19.78 -9.66
CA ASP A 349 13.48 19.99 -10.52
C ASP A 349 13.20 20.98 -11.67
N LEU A 350 11.94 21.11 -12.08
CA LEU A 350 11.48 21.97 -13.17
C LEU A 350 10.80 23.26 -12.68
N ALA A 351 11.51 24.05 -11.87
CA ALA A 351 10.96 25.21 -11.15
C ALA A 351 10.17 26.24 -11.99
N GLY A 352 10.39 26.30 -13.33
CA GLY A 352 9.71 27.24 -14.25
C GLY A 352 8.34 26.79 -14.79
N LYS A 353 7.91 25.54 -14.58
CA LYS A 353 6.68 24.98 -15.18
C LYS A 353 5.57 24.65 -14.16
N ARG A 354 5.59 25.32 -13.02
CA ARG A 354 4.64 25.13 -11.90
C ARG A 354 3.19 25.32 -12.27
N ILE A 355 2.89 26.22 -13.23
CA ILE A 355 1.54 26.53 -13.68
C ILE A 355 0.92 25.33 -14.40
N LEU A 356 1.69 24.65 -15.27
CA LEU A 356 1.22 23.47 -15.99
C LEU A 356 0.88 22.33 -15.03
N PHE A 357 1.68 22.15 -13.98
CA PHE A 357 1.45 21.12 -12.95
C PHE A 357 0.27 21.46 -12.05
N GLY A 358 0.21 22.69 -11.57
CA GLY A 358 -0.94 23.18 -10.82
C GLY A 358 -2.24 22.98 -11.59
N GLY A 359 -2.23 23.24 -12.91
CA GLY A 359 -3.36 23.02 -13.80
C GLY A 359 -3.74 21.53 -13.94
N LEU A 360 -2.76 20.64 -14.16
CA LEU A 360 -3.01 19.19 -14.25
C LEU A 360 -3.53 18.62 -12.93
N LEU A 361 -2.99 19.07 -11.81
CA LEU A 361 -3.45 18.66 -10.48
C LEU A 361 -4.85 19.20 -10.18
N LEU A 362 -5.11 20.46 -10.53
CA LEU A 362 -6.44 21.07 -10.36
C LEU A 362 -7.48 20.33 -11.20
N LEU A 363 -7.17 20.01 -12.45
CA LEU A 363 -8.04 19.22 -13.32
C LEU A 363 -8.30 17.81 -12.72
N SER A 364 -7.30 17.20 -12.11
CA SER A 364 -7.46 15.89 -11.45
C SER A 364 -8.34 15.96 -10.20
N VAL A 365 -8.33 17.09 -9.48
CA VAL A 365 -9.15 17.29 -8.28
C VAL A 365 -10.59 17.70 -8.64
N ILE A 366 -10.79 18.50 -9.69
CA ILE A 366 -12.14 18.94 -10.14
C ILE A 366 -12.96 17.78 -10.73
N SER A 367 -12.30 16.71 -11.14
CA SER A 367 -12.95 15.56 -11.78
C SER A 367 -13.31 14.43 -10.80
N ILE A 368 -13.12 14.66 -9.51
CA ILE A 368 -13.57 13.82 -8.41
C ILE A 368 -14.97 14.25 -7.98
#